data_3caa6f2cc529d9e960b181739cff83b9
#
_entry.id   3caa6f2cc529d9e960b181739cff83b9
#
_cell.length_a   1.000
_cell.length_b   1.000
_cell.length_c   1.000
_cell.angle_alpha   90.00
_cell.angle_beta   90.00
_cell.angle_gamma   90.00
#
_symmetry.space_group_name_H-M   'P 1'
#
loop_
_entity.id
_entity.type
_entity.pdbx_description
1 polymer ?
#
loop_
_entity_poly.entity_id
_entity_poly.type
_entity_poly.pdbx_seq_one_letter_code
_entity_poly.pdbx_strand_id
1 'polypeptide(L)'
;WYLNAPQDPNYVYAAQTSTSQRMQVAIDKATTGARGDLAASLETKIESMTKSFTEEIDGELRESYTQAQKEITSKVLRGTSPKEKKVFQEDNGTWRAYVLMELPVGKAAQEFLSKMNSNEGEMYTRFRSSQAFKEMKEAVDEYEKEQQSGMASQNDSNR
;
A
#
# COMPACT_ATOMS: atom_id res chain seq x y z
N TRP A 1 -13.68 -11.02 6.88
CA TRP A 1 -12.39 -10.39 6.63
C TRP A 1 -11.52 -10.22 7.89
N TYR A 2 -12.11 -10.09 9.04
CA TYR A 2 -11.34 -9.90 10.28
C TYR A 2 -10.71 -11.18 10.83
N LEU A 3 -11.08 -12.34 10.32
CA LEU A 3 -10.39 -13.61 10.61
C LEU A 3 -9.36 -13.93 9.53
N ASN A 4 -9.67 -13.60 8.29
CA ASN A 4 -8.78 -13.82 7.15
C ASN A 4 -8.86 -12.61 6.22
N ALA A 5 -7.77 -11.86 6.14
CA ALA A 5 -7.69 -10.74 5.22
C ALA A 5 -7.86 -11.23 3.78
N PRO A 6 -8.52 -10.46 2.90
CA PRO A 6 -8.59 -10.79 1.48
C PRO A 6 -7.20 -10.95 0.87
N GLN A 7 -7.12 -11.74 -0.19
CA GLN A 7 -5.88 -11.89 -0.96
C GLN A 7 -6.15 -11.57 -2.42
N ASP A 8 -5.38 -10.66 -2.97
CA ASP A 8 -5.45 -10.25 -4.37
C ASP A 8 -4.04 -9.77 -4.76
N PRO A 9 -3.46 -10.27 -5.87
CA PRO A 9 -2.11 -9.86 -6.28
C PRO A 9 -1.98 -8.37 -6.61
N ASN A 10 -3.10 -7.69 -6.88
CA ASN A 10 -3.12 -6.27 -7.22
C ASN A 10 -3.32 -5.36 -6.00
N TYR A 11 -3.44 -5.94 -4.80
CA TYR A 11 -3.68 -5.19 -3.56
C TYR A 11 -2.79 -5.68 -2.43
N VAL A 12 -2.54 -4.79 -1.50
CA VAL A 12 -1.94 -5.12 -0.21
C VAL A 12 -3.01 -4.88 0.85
N TYR A 13 -3.16 -5.84 1.77
CA TYR A 13 -4.16 -5.78 2.84
C TYR A 13 -3.51 -5.90 4.21
N ALA A 14 -4.14 -5.29 5.19
CA ALA A 14 -3.80 -5.49 6.60
C ALA A 14 -5.08 -5.41 7.44
N ALA A 15 -5.28 -6.40 8.30
CA ALA A 15 -6.40 -6.43 9.24
C ALA A 15 -5.87 -6.48 10.66
N GLN A 16 -6.42 -5.65 11.53
CA GLN A 16 -6.03 -5.61 12.94
C GLN A 16 -7.24 -5.47 13.86
N THR A 17 -7.06 -5.89 15.09
CA THR A 17 -8.06 -5.74 16.14
C THR A 17 -7.42 -5.12 17.38
N SER A 18 -8.21 -4.40 18.14
CA SER A 18 -7.79 -3.86 19.44
C SER A 18 -9.00 -3.71 20.36
N THR A 19 -8.74 -3.67 21.64
CA THR A 19 -9.77 -3.45 22.67
C THR A 19 -9.44 -2.22 23.49
N SER A 20 -10.50 -1.57 24.01
CA SER A 20 -10.38 -0.48 24.96
C SER A 20 -11.70 -0.29 25.69
N GLN A 21 -11.66 0.33 26.86
CA GLN A 21 -12.87 0.78 27.55
C GLN A 21 -13.59 1.90 26.78
N ARG A 22 -12.87 2.59 25.91
CA ARG A 22 -13.41 3.66 25.06
C ARG A 22 -13.41 3.21 23.60
N MET A 23 -14.56 3.32 22.95
CA MET A 23 -14.77 2.88 21.57
C MET A 23 -13.76 3.52 20.60
N GLN A 24 -13.61 4.86 20.67
CA GLN A 24 -12.71 5.56 19.74
C GLN A 24 -11.25 5.13 19.92
N VAL A 25 -10.83 4.87 21.16
CA VAL A 25 -9.47 4.40 21.43
C VAL A 25 -9.24 3.02 20.85
N ALA A 26 -10.22 2.12 20.92
CA ALA A 26 -10.14 0.80 20.30
C ALA A 26 -9.97 0.92 18.78
N ILE A 27 -10.75 1.80 18.13
CA ILE A 27 -10.66 2.07 16.69
C ILE A 27 -9.27 2.62 16.33
N ASP A 28 -8.78 3.61 17.08
CA ASP A 28 -7.50 4.27 16.79
C ASP A 28 -6.31 3.31 16.94
N LYS A 29 -6.34 2.46 17.97
CA LYS A 29 -5.31 1.43 18.16
C LYS A 29 -5.31 0.40 17.03
N ALA A 30 -6.49 -0.08 16.65
CA ALA A 30 -6.61 -1.05 15.55
C ALA A 30 -6.15 -0.43 14.23
N THR A 31 -6.51 0.83 13.96
CA THR A 31 -6.10 1.56 12.75
C THR A 31 -4.58 1.74 12.70
N THR A 32 -3.95 2.12 13.80
CA THR A 32 -2.50 2.29 13.90
C THR A 32 -1.78 0.97 13.65
N GLY A 33 -2.28 -0.12 14.25
CA GLY A 33 -1.73 -1.46 14.04
C GLY A 33 -1.87 -1.92 12.59
N ALA A 34 -3.04 -1.72 11.99
CA ALA A 34 -3.29 -2.09 10.59
C ALA A 34 -2.39 -1.30 9.64
N ARG A 35 -2.17 -0.01 9.91
CA ARG A 35 -1.28 0.83 9.10
C ARG A 35 0.17 0.34 9.17
N GLY A 36 0.64 -0.07 10.35
CA GLY A 36 1.97 -0.65 10.52
C GLY A 36 2.14 -1.96 9.75
N ASP A 37 1.14 -2.84 9.82
CA ASP A 37 1.17 -4.11 9.08
C ASP A 37 1.08 -3.87 7.57
N LEU A 38 0.29 -2.89 7.14
CA LEU A 38 0.19 -2.51 5.73
C LEU A 38 1.54 -2.02 5.21
N ALA A 39 2.27 -1.23 6.02
CA ALA A 39 3.61 -0.76 5.68
C ALA A 39 4.57 -1.93 5.45
N ALA A 40 4.58 -2.90 6.36
CA ALA A 40 5.43 -4.09 6.25
C ALA A 40 5.08 -4.93 5.00
N SER A 41 3.79 -5.12 4.74
CA SER A 41 3.31 -5.85 3.56
C SER A 41 3.66 -5.12 2.26
N LEU A 42 3.54 -3.80 2.24
CA LEU A 42 3.90 -2.99 1.07
C LEU A 42 5.41 -3.07 0.80
N GLU A 43 6.24 -2.97 1.84
CA GLU A 43 7.69 -3.11 1.70
C GLU A 43 8.07 -4.47 1.10
N THR A 44 7.46 -5.55 1.59
CA THR A 44 7.68 -6.90 1.07
C THR A 44 7.29 -7.00 -0.41
N LYS A 45 6.15 -6.42 -0.78
CA LYS A 45 5.69 -6.42 -2.17
C LYS A 45 6.64 -5.65 -3.08
N ILE A 46 7.09 -4.48 -2.65
CA ILE A 46 8.03 -3.65 -3.40
C ILE A 46 9.38 -4.33 -3.53
N GLU A 47 9.90 -4.95 -2.46
CA GLU A 47 11.14 -5.72 -2.51
C GLU A 47 11.06 -6.85 -3.54
N SER A 48 9.93 -7.54 -3.60
CA SER A 48 9.66 -8.57 -4.61
C SER A 48 9.73 -8.01 -6.03
N MET A 49 9.11 -6.86 -6.27
CA MET A 49 9.06 -6.23 -7.60
C MET A 49 10.40 -5.64 -8.04
N THR A 50 11.21 -5.19 -7.10
CA THR A 50 12.47 -4.48 -7.37
C THR A 50 13.72 -5.31 -7.11
N LYS A 51 13.58 -6.58 -6.79
CA LYS A 51 14.67 -7.47 -6.39
C LYS A 51 15.80 -7.50 -7.43
N SER A 52 15.48 -7.65 -8.70
CA SER A 52 16.47 -7.69 -9.78
C SER A 52 17.31 -6.42 -9.84
N PHE A 53 16.67 -5.27 -9.60
CA PHE A 53 17.36 -3.98 -9.56
C PHE A 53 18.23 -3.82 -8.32
N THR A 54 17.72 -4.16 -7.13
CA THR A 54 18.45 -4.00 -5.88
C THR A 54 19.66 -4.93 -5.77
N GLU A 55 19.64 -6.08 -6.44
CA GLU A 55 20.77 -7.00 -6.51
C GLU A 55 21.91 -6.49 -7.41
N GLU A 56 21.63 -5.60 -8.35
CA GLU A 56 22.61 -5.05 -9.29
C GLU A 56 23.29 -3.77 -8.80
N ILE A 57 22.82 -3.19 -7.70
CA ILE A 57 23.36 -1.93 -7.16
C ILE A 57 23.98 -2.14 -5.79
N ASP A 58 24.95 -1.28 -5.45
CA ASP A 58 25.61 -1.27 -4.14
C ASP A 58 25.97 0.17 -3.75
N GLY A 59 26.61 0.32 -2.57
CA GLY A 59 27.17 1.59 -2.09
C GLY A 59 26.19 2.74 -2.14
N GLU A 60 26.60 3.86 -2.74
CA GLU A 60 25.82 5.08 -2.84
C GLU A 60 24.51 4.91 -3.62
N LEU A 61 24.50 4.06 -4.64
CA LEU A 61 23.29 3.79 -5.44
C LEU A 61 22.25 3.10 -4.58
N ARG A 62 22.65 2.15 -3.75
CA ARG A 62 21.74 1.46 -2.83
C ARG A 62 21.20 2.40 -1.76
N GLU A 63 22.02 3.27 -1.23
CA GLU A 63 21.60 4.29 -0.26
C GLU A 63 20.56 5.25 -0.87
N SER A 64 20.83 5.71 -2.09
CA SER A 64 19.92 6.60 -2.83
C SER A 64 18.58 5.91 -3.09
N TYR A 65 18.59 4.66 -3.51
CA TYR A 65 17.37 3.87 -3.73
C TYR A 65 16.59 3.67 -2.44
N THR A 66 17.26 3.27 -1.36
CA THR A 66 16.63 3.05 -0.05
C THR A 66 15.94 4.33 0.45
N GLN A 67 16.60 5.47 0.29
CA GLN A 67 16.02 6.76 0.68
C GLN A 67 14.78 7.09 -0.15
N ALA A 68 14.84 6.91 -1.46
CA ALA A 68 13.72 7.13 -2.36
C ALA A 68 12.54 6.20 -2.03
N GLN A 69 12.80 4.92 -1.78
CA GLN A 69 11.79 3.94 -1.40
C GLN A 69 11.07 4.34 -0.11
N LYS A 70 11.81 4.76 0.90
CA LYS A 70 11.23 5.21 2.18
C LYS A 70 10.31 6.42 2.00
N GLU A 71 10.73 7.39 1.21
CA GLU A 71 9.94 8.59 0.93
C GLU A 71 8.63 8.25 0.22
N ILE A 72 8.71 7.40 -0.80
CA ILE A 72 7.54 6.95 -1.57
C ILE A 72 6.58 6.17 -0.69
N THR A 73 7.08 5.20 0.06
CA THR A 73 6.27 4.37 0.96
C THR A 73 5.55 5.22 2.01
N SER A 74 6.26 6.15 2.64
CA SER A 74 5.67 7.07 3.61
C SER A 74 4.55 7.91 3.01
N LYS A 75 4.76 8.44 1.81
CA LYS A 75 3.77 9.25 1.11
C LYS A 75 2.50 8.46 0.80
N VAL A 76 2.66 7.24 0.28
CA VAL A 76 1.55 6.35 -0.06
C VAL A 76 0.74 6.00 1.19
N LEU A 77 1.40 5.65 2.29
CA LEU A 77 0.75 5.26 3.53
C LEU A 77 -0.01 6.41 4.19
N ARG A 78 0.51 7.64 4.12
CA ARG A 78 -0.19 8.82 4.67
C ARG A 78 -1.51 9.09 3.98
N GLY A 79 -1.64 8.73 2.71
CA GLY A 79 -2.89 8.88 1.96
C GLY A 79 -3.87 7.72 2.11
N THR A 80 -3.56 6.72 2.94
CA THR A 80 -4.35 5.50 3.09
C THR A 80 -5.31 5.61 4.28
N SER A 81 -6.57 5.25 4.07
CA SER A 81 -7.59 5.20 5.13
C SER A 81 -8.17 3.79 5.23
N PRO A 82 -8.80 3.44 6.38
CA PRO A 82 -9.45 2.15 6.52
C PRO A 82 -10.52 1.91 5.46
N LYS A 83 -10.53 0.71 4.89
CA LYS A 83 -11.56 0.26 3.95
C LYS A 83 -12.83 -0.15 4.70
N GLU A 84 -12.67 -0.89 5.79
CA GLU A 84 -13.76 -1.36 6.63
C GLU A 84 -13.39 -1.29 8.10
N LYS A 85 -14.41 -1.04 8.91
CA LYS A 85 -14.31 -1.07 10.37
C LYS A 85 -15.53 -1.80 10.92
N LYS A 86 -15.32 -2.62 11.94
CA LYS A 86 -16.39 -3.22 12.74
C LYS A 86 -16.08 -3.02 14.20
N VAL A 87 -17.09 -2.67 14.98
CA VAL A 87 -16.94 -2.38 16.39
C VAL A 87 -18.03 -3.11 17.18
N PHE A 88 -17.63 -3.79 18.22
CA PHE A 88 -18.52 -4.54 19.10
C PHE A 88 -18.23 -4.16 20.54
N GLN A 89 -19.29 -4.10 21.36
CA GLN A 89 -19.11 -4.02 22.80
C GLN A 89 -19.17 -5.45 23.36
N GLU A 90 -18.14 -5.84 24.10
CA GLU A 90 -18.07 -7.15 24.74
C GLU A 90 -18.91 -7.16 26.03
N ASP A 91 -19.21 -8.37 26.55
CA ASP A 91 -20.06 -8.55 27.74
C ASP A 91 -19.54 -7.82 28.98
N ASN A 92 -18.20 -7.65 29.06
CA ASN A 92 -17.57 -6.90 30.18
C ASN A 92 -17.58 -5.38 30.01
N GLY A 93 -18.25 -4.87 28.95
CA GLY A 93 -18.30 -3.43 28.62
C GLY A 93 -17.14 -2.90 27.80
N THR A 94 -16.11 -3.71 27.54
CA THR A 94 -14.96 -3.33 26.72
C THR A 94 -15.37 -3.28 25.25
N TRP A 95 -14.87 -2.30 24.51
CA TRP A 95 -15.07 -2.19 23.08
C TRP A 95 -13.97 -2.92 22.33
N ARG A 96 -14.35 -3.68 21.30
CA ARG A 96 -13.43 -4.33 20.38
C ARG A 96 -13.65 -3.77 18.99
N ALA A 97 -12.56 -3.30 18.36
CA ALA A 97 -12.58 -2.79 17.01
C ALA A 97 -11.77 -3.72 16.08
N TYR A 98 -12.30 -3.93 14.89
CA TYR A 98 -11.62 -4.59 13.78
C TYR A 98 -11.47 -3.59 12.64
N VAL A 99 -10.27 -3.46 12.09
CA VAL A 99 -9.98 -2.53 11.01
C VAL A 99 -9.30 -3.28 9.87
N LEU A 100 -9.81 -3.08 8.66
CA LEU A 100 -9.19 -3.57 7.42
C LEU A 100 -8.67 -2.38 6.64
N MET A 101 -7.39 -2.41 6.28
CA MET A 101 -6.78 -1.47 5.35
C MET A 101 -6.47 -2.16 4.03
N GLU A 102 -6.63 -1.42 2.94
CA GLU A 102 -6.38 -1.89 1.59
C GLU A 102 -5.59 -0.83 0.83
N LEU A 103 -4.62 -1.28 0.05
CA LEU A 103 -3.84 -0.40 -0.81
C LEU A 103 -3.63 -1.07 -2.17
N PRO A 104 -4.08 -0.43 -3.27
CA PRO A 104 -3.75 -0.92 -4.62
C PRO A 104 -2.25 -0.84 -4.87
N VAL A 105 -1.65 -1.93 -5.35
CA VAL A 105 -0.23 -1.96 -5.72
C VAL A 105 0.07 -0.92 -6.80
N GLY A 106 -0.84 -0.75 -7.76
CA GLY A 106 -0.70 0.24 -8.83
C GLY A 106 -0.62 1.68 -8.33
N LYS A 107 -1.29 2.00 -7.21
CA LYS A 107 -1.20 3.34 -6.61
C LYS A 107 0.20 3.62 -6.06
N ALA A 108 0.81 2.64 -5.40
CA ALA A 108 2.20 2.73 -4.96
C ALA A 108 3.14 2.82 -6.15
N ALA A 109 2.90 2.01 -7.18
CA ALA A 109 3.69 2.02 -8.42
C ALA A 109 3.65 3.38 -9.12
N GLN A 110 2.49 4.06 -9.14
CA GLN A 110 2.38 5.43 -9.70
C GLN A 110 3.33 6.41 -9.00
N GLU A 111 3.41 6.35 -7.67
CA GLU A 111 4.32 7.19 -6.90
C GLU A 111 5.78 6.86 -7.20
N PHE A 112 6.12 5.58 -7.38
CA PHE A 112 7.45 5.15 -7.81
C PHE A 112 7.81 5.73 -9.18
N LEU A 113 6.94 5.56 -10.18
CA LEU A 113 7.18 6.09 -11.53
C LEU A 113 7.34 7.60 -11.52
N SER A 114 6.49 8.30 -10.78
CA SER A 114 6.58 9.76 -10.63
C SER A 114 7.91 10.19 -10.05
N LYS A 115 8.36 9.55 -8.97
CA LYS A 115 9.64 9.85 -8.33
C LYS A 115 10.82 9.56 -9.26
N MET A 116 10.80 8.41 -9.94
CA MET A 116 11.88 7.99 -10.82
C MET A 116 11.97 8.82 -12.11
N ASN A 117 10.83 9.31 -12.61
CA ASN A 117 10.79 10.16 -13.81
C ASN A 117 11.13 11.63 -13.51
N SER A 118 10.94 12.09 -12.26
CA SER A 118 11.12 13.49 -11.86
C SER A 118 12.52 13.82 -11.39
N ASN A 119 13.39 12.83 -11.26
CA ASN A 119 14.74 13.03 -10.73
C ASN A 119 15.79 12.59 -11.72
N GLU A 120 16.94 13.28 -11.69
CA GLU A 120 18.10 12.94 -12.47
C GLU A 120 19.17 12.37 -11.52
N GLY A 121 20.11 11.64 -12.08
CA GLY A 121 21.16 10.97 -11.34
C GLY A 121 21.24 9.51 -11.72
N GLU A 122 22.34 8.87 -11.37
CA GLU A 122 22.65 7.52 -11.84
C GLU A 122 21.63 6.49 -11.37
N MET A 123 21.24 6.54 -10.09
CA MET A 123 20.26 5.59 -9.55
C MET A 123 18.95 5.65 -10.32
N TYR A 124 18.41 6.85 -10.54
CA TYR A 124 17.14 7.04 -11.24
C TYR A 124 17.20 6.59 -12.70
N THR A 125 18.29 6.92 -13.38
CA THR A 125 18.53 6.51 -14.77
C THR A 125 18.60 5.00 -14.89
N ARG A 126 19.32 4.32 -13.99
CA ARG A 126 19.44 2.87 -13.97
C ARG A 126 18.11 2.20 -13.65
N PHE A 127 17.33 2.76 -12.72
CA PHE A 127 16.01 2.23 -12.40
C PHE A 127 15.08 2.29 -13.61
N ARG A 128 15.05 3.41 -14.33
CA ARG A 128 14.21 3.56 -15.54
C ARG A 128 14.52 2.54 -16.63
N SER A 129 15.74 2.00 -16.65
CA SER A 129 16.18 0.99 -17.62
C SER A 129 15.99 -0.45 -17.11
N SER A 130 15.51 -0.64 -15.89
CA SER A 130 15.43 -1.95 -15.23
C SER A 130 14.11 -2.66 -15.51
N GLN A 131 14.11 -3.96 -15.22
CA GLN A 131 12.90 -4.79 -15.24
C GLN A 131 11.90 -4.32 -14.17
N ALA A 132 12.40 -3.83 -13.03
CA ALA A 132 11.57 -3.28 -11.95
C ALA A 132 10.70 -2.12 -12.47
N PHE A 133 11.23 -1.25 -13.31
CA PHE A 133 10.47 -0.15 -13.92
C PHE A 133 9.33 -0.66 -14.80
N LYS A 134 9.58 -1.72 -15.58
CA LYS A 134 8.55 -2.35 -16.42
C LYS A 134 7.45 -2.98 -15.57
N GLU A 135 7.80 -3.66 -14.49
CA GLU A 135 6.83 -4.24 -13.56
C GLU A 135 5.97 -3.17 -12.90
N MET A 136 6.56 -2.04 -12.52
CA MET A 136 5.83 -0.89 -11.99
C MET A 136 4.84 -0.31 -13.00
N LYS A 137 5.24 -0.19 -14.26
CA LYS A 137 4.35 0.26 -15.34
C LYS A 137 3.17 -0.68 -15.55
N GLU A 138 3.40 -1.99 -15.52
CA GLU A 138 2.34 -2.99 -15.64
C GLU A 138 1.33 -2.88 -14.48
N ALA A 139 1.83 -2.68 -13.25
CA ALA A 139 0.97 -2.49 -12.08
C ALA A 139 0.12 -1.22 -12.21
N VAL A 140 0.69 -0.13 -12.73
CA VAL A 140 -0.04 1.11 -13.00
C VAL A 140 -1.13 0.89 -14.05
N ASP A 141 -0.81 0.19 -15.14
CA ASP A 141 -1.78 -0.09 -16.21
C ASP A 141 -2.97 -0.90 -15.69
N GLU A 142 -2.74 -1.92 -14.87
CA GLU A 142 -3.80 -2.70 -14.24
C GLU A 142 -4.67 -1.84 -13.31
N TYR A 143 -4.04 -0.98 -12.53
CA TYR A 143 -4.74 -0.07 -11.62
C TYR A 143 -5.62 0.91 -12.40
N GLU A 144 -5.11 1.50 -13.48
CA GLU A 144 -5.86 2.43 -14.32
C GLU A 144 -7.06 1.76 -15.00
N LYS A 145 -6.90 0.52 -15.47
CA LYS A 145 -7.99 -0.28 -16.03
C LYS A 145 -9.11 -0.52 -15.03
N GLU A 146 -8.78 -0.87 -13.79
CA GLU A 146 -9.76 -1.05 -12.73
C GLU A 146 -10.51 0.25 -12.40
N GLN A 147 -9.81 1.38 -12.40
CA GLN A 147 -10.43 2.69 -12.17
C GLN A 147 -11.42 3.04 -13.27
N GLN A 148 -11.09 2.78 -14.52
CA GLN A 148 -11.98 3.02 -15.68
C GLN A 148 -13.20 2.10 -15.63
N SER A 149 -13.04 0.82 -15.30
CA SER A 149 -14.13 -0.14 -15.14
C SER A 149 -15.09 0.25 -14.02
N GLY A 150 -14.56 0.71 -12.88
CA GLY A 150 -15.35 1.20 -11.76
C GLY A 150 -16.18 2.44 -12.11
N MET A 151 -15.62 3.37 -12.88
CA MET A 151 -16.34 4.56 -13.37
C MET A 151 -17.45 4.20 -14.36
N ALA A 152 -17.21 3.25 -15.27
CA ALA A 152 -18.20 2.79 -16.23
C ALA A 152 -19.40 2.14 -15.53
N SER A 153 -19.16 1.32 -14.49
CA SER A 153 -20.20 0.67 -13.69
C SER A 153 -21.06 1.68 -12.93
N GLN A 154 -20.47 2.76 -12.42
CA GLN A 154 -21.22 3.81 -11.72
C GLN A 154 -22.11 4.62 -12.65
N ASN A 155 -21.69 4.86 -13.88
CA ASN A 155 -22.48 5.57 -14.89
C ASN A 155 -23.71 4.77 -15.34
N ASP A 156 -23.60 3.46 -15.44
CA ASP A 156 -24.72 2.60 -15.81
C ASP A 156 -25.76 2.45 -14.69
N SER A 157 -25.37 2.59 -13.43
CA SER A 157 -26.28 2.54 -12.29
C SER A 157 -27.10 3.82 -12.10
N ASN A 158 -26.72 4.91 -12.75
CA ASN A 158 -27.39 6.22 -12.66
C ASN A 158 -28.28 6.52 -13.89
N ARG A 159 -28.45 5.57 -14.77
CA ARG A 159 -29.38 5.64 -15.90
C ARG A 159 -30.59 4.73 -15.69
#